data_316b00fb9005f38ce6d547bc53b6fbe6
#
_entry.id   316b00fb9005f38ce6d547bc53b6fbe6
#
_cell.length_a   1.000
_cell.length_b   1.000
_cell.length_c   1.000
_cell.angle_alpha   90.00
_cell.angle_beta   90.00
_cell.angle_gamma   90.00
#
_symmetry.space_group_name_H-M   'P 1'
#
loop_
_entity.id
_entity.type
_entity.pdbx_description
1 polymer ?
#
loop_
_entity_poly.entity_id
_entity_poly.type
_entity_poly.pdbx_seq_one_letter_code
_entity_poly.pdbx_strand_id
1 'polypeptide(L)'
;MKHVIAALDKVRLDVMRKYKKNSNEYYLLKKFNYLLFKNYNDIKYFEPKLNRRLGRYLNGESTLELLLQIDETLNLAYELKEQYHRFNTIFKAECKKDELDEIISLCKQSQNEHLTNLSKTLKHWYQEILNSFTFINGRRITNGLIESKNSLIRIITSNANGFTNFKRERNRIMYCFNKEIIFEEAKIPIKRYLKKIKI
;
A
#
# COMPACT_ATOMS: atom_id res chain seq x y z
N MET A 1 3.54 -3.22 4.75
CA MET A 1 2.30 -3.66 4.07
C MET A 1 2.52 -4.73 2.98
N LYS A 2 3.48 -4.57 2.04
CA LYS A 2 3.72 -5.56 0.95
C LYS A 2 3.91 -7.00 1.44
N HIS A 3 4.72 -7.23 2.46
CA HIS A 3 4.98 -8.58 3.00
C HIS A 3 3.74 -9.22 3.64
N VAL A 4 2.92 -8.41 4.30
CA VAL A 4 1.66 -8.89 4.92
C VAL A 4 0.67 -9.33 3.85
N ILE A 5 0.47 -8.51 2.81
CA ILE A 5 -0.38 -8.85 1.67
C ILE A 5 0.14 -10.09 0.94
N ALA A 6 1.46 -10.20 0.75
CA ALA A 6 2.06 -11.38 0.11
C ALA A 6 1.88 -12.66 0.92
N ALA A 7 1.94 -12.58 2.26
CA ALA A 7 1.66 -13.72 3.14
C ALA A 7 0.19 -14.15 3.03
N LEU A 8 -0.74 -13.20 3.10
CA LEU A 8 -2.17 -13.46 2.91
C LEU A 8 -2.46 -14.11 1.54
N ASP A 9 -1.84 -13.63 0.46
CA ASP A 9 -2.04 -14.22 -0.88
C ASP A 9 -1.52 -15.64 -0.96
N LYS A 10 -0.39 -15.94 -0.33
CA LYS A 10 0.13 -17.33 -0.26
C LYS A 10 -0.82 -18.24 0.50
N VAL A 11 -1.34 -17.81 1.67
CA VAL A 11 -2.36 -18.56 2.41
C VAL A 11 -3.59 -18.81 1.54
N ARG A 12 -4.10 -17.77 0.84
CA ARG A 12 -5.23 -17.89 -0.07
C ARG A 12 -4.95 -18.93 -1.19
N LEU A 13 -3.76 -18.92 -1.77
CA LEU A 13 -3.38 -19.86 -2.81
C LEU A 13 -3.35 -21.30 -2.30
N ASP A 14 -2.84 -21.52 -1.09
CA ASP A 14 -2.80 -22.86 -0.50
C ASP A 14 -4.21 -23.37 -0.16
N VAL A 15 -5.06 -22.49 0.39
CA VAL A 15 -6.48 -22.82 0.59
C VAL A 15 -7.16 -23.13 -0.74
N MET A 16 -6.94 -22.32 -1.78
CA MET A 16 -7.53 -22.53 -3.10
C MET A 16 -7.12 -23.87 -3.73
N ARG A 17 -5.89 -24.34 -3.48
CA ARG A 17 -5.40 -25.65 -3.98
C ARG A 17 -6.11 -26.85 -3.37
N LYS A 18 -6.73 -26.71 -2.20
CA LYS A 18 -7.52 -27.76 -1.56
C LYS A 18 -8.82 -28.06 -2.31
N TYR A 19 -9.28 -27.15 -3.18
CA TYR A 19 -10.58 -27.22 -3.84
C TYR A 19 -10.49 -27.55 -5.31
N LYS A 20 -11.49 -28.27 -5.83
CA LYS A 20 -11.63 -28.56 -7.27
C LYS A 20 -11.90 -27.27 -8.05
N LYS A 21 -11.37 -27.16 -9.27
CA LYS A 21 -11.53 -25.95 -10.12
C LYS A 21 -12.99 -25.55 -10.38
N ASN A 22 -13.92 -26.51 -10.32
CA ASN A 22 -15.34 -26.29 -10.53
C ASN A 22 -16.12 -26.00 -9.24
N SER A 23 -15.50 -25.99 -8.07
CA SER A 23 -16.18 -25.68 -6.81
C SER A 23 -16.49 -24.18 -6.67
N ASN A 24 -17.43 -23.86 -5.81
CA ASN A 24 -17.80 -22.48 -5.52
C ASN A 24 -16.71 -21.76 -4.72
N GLU A 25 -16.04 -22.50 -3.83
CA GLU A 25 -14.92 -22.01 -3.02
C GLU A 25 -13.75 -21.59 -3.92
N TYR A 26 -13.36 -22.43 -4.87
CA TYR A 26 -12.33 -22.10 -5.85
C TYR A 26 -12.70 -20.85 -6.67
N TYR A 27 -13.94 -20.77 -7.10
CA TYR A 27 -14.45 -19.62 -7.84
C TYR A 27 -14.38 -18.34 -7.03
N LEU A 28 -14.81 -18.36 -5.76
CA LEU A 28 -14.76 -17.22 -4.86
C LEU A 28 -13.32 -16.77 -4.64
N LEU A 29 -12.43 -17.69 -4.25
CA LEU A 29 -11.01 -17.40 -3.97
C LEU A 29 -10.25 -16.88 -5.18
N LYS A 30 -10.65 -17.26 -6.41
CA LYS A 30 -10.01 -16.82 -7.64
C LYS A 30 -10.56 -15.48 -8.13
N LYS A 31 -11.88 -15.30 -8.15
CA LYS A 31 -12.52 -14.14 -8.78
C LYS A 31 -12.60 -12.93 -7.86
N PHE A 32 -12.78 -13.15 -6.57
CA PHE A 32 -13.00 -12.10 -5.59
C PHE A 32 -11.83 -11.87 -4.64
N ASN A 33 -10.64 -12.39 -4.97
CA ASN A 33 -9.41 -12.21 -4.20
C ASN A 33 -9.09 -10.74 -3.89
N TYR A 34 -9.45 -9.81 -4.77
CA TYR A 34 -9.22 -8.39 -4.59
C TYR A 34 -9.87 -7.82 -3.34
N LEU A 35 -10.97 -8.44 -2.84
CA LEU A 35 -11.62 -8.05 -1.59
C LEU A 35 -10.75 -8.33 -0.38
N LEU A 36 -9.97 -9.43 -0.41
CA LEU A 36 -9.04 -9.77 0.66
C LEU A 36 -7.90 -8.76 0.80
N PHE A 37 -7.51 -8.10 -0.31
CA PHE A 37 -6.38 -7.15 -0.32
C PHE A 37 -6.81 -5.71 -0.05
N LYS A 38 -8.09 -5.38 -0.20
CA LYS A 38 -8.64 -4.09 0.21
C LYS A 38 -8.74 -3.99 1.73
N ASN A 39 -8.69 -2.77 2.25
CA ASN A 39 -9.06 -2.53 3.63
C ASN A 39 -10.57 -2.67 3.77
N TYR A 40 -11.02 -3.13 4.93
CA TYR A 40 -12.44 -3.31 5.19
C TYR A 40 -13.24 -2.01 4.92
N ASN A 41 -12.75 -0.87 5.38
CA ASN A 41 -13.41 0.44 5.20
C ASN A 41 -13.46 0.91 3.74
N ASP A 42 -12.63 0.34 2.86
CA ASP A 42 -12.61 0.68 1.42
C ASP A 42 -13.55 -0.23 0.61
N ILE A 43 -14.16 -1.22 1.25
CA ILE A 43 -15.16 -2.10 0.64
C ILE A 43 -16.47 -1.34 0.60
N LYS A 44 -16.75 -0.73 -0.57
CA LYS A 44 -17.96 0.04 -0.75
C LYS A 44 -19.21 -0.84 -0.65
N TYR A 45 -20.15 -0.40 0.15
CA TYR A 45 -21.49 -0.97 0.16
C TYR A 45 -22.20 -0.55 -1.13
N PHE A 46 -22.31 -1.50 -2.06
CA PHE A 46 -23.16 -1.35 -3.25
C PHE A 46 -24.42 -2.18 -3.09
N GLU A 47 -25.44 -1.82 -3.83
CA GLU A 47 -26.63 -2.67 -3.93
C GLU A 47 -26.23 -4.09 -4.33
N PRO A 48 -26.79 -5.12 -3.66
CA PRO A 48 -26.50 -6.50 -3.96
C PRO A 48 -26.84 -6.85 -5.41
N LYS A 49 -25.91 -7.51 -6.12
CA LYS A 49 -26.11 -7.98 -7.50
C LYS A 49 -26.23 -9.49 -7.52
N LEU A 50 -27.08 -10.01 -8.41
CA LEU A 50 -27.23 -11.45 -8.57
C LEU A 50 -25.92 -12.08 -9.08
N ASN A 51 -25.31 -12.92 -8.24
CA ASN A 51 -24.25 -13.82 -8.67
C ASN A 51 -24.90 -15.10 -9.24
N ARG A 52 -24.96 -15.18 -10.56
CA ARG A 52 -25.62 -16.31 -11.26
C ARG A 52 -25.06 -17.68 -10.89
N ARG A 53 -23.73 -17.77 -10.63
CA ARG A 53 -23.10 -19.03 -10.27
C ARG A 53 -23.49 -19.53 -8.88
N LEU A 54 -23.63 -18.61 -7.93
CA LEU A 54 -24.00 -18.93 -6.54
C LEU A 54 -25.51 -18.88 -6.31
N GLY A 55 -26.29 -18.36 -7.27
CA GLY A 55 -27.74 -18.20 -7.14
C GLY A 55 -28.16 -17.21 -6.05
N ARG A 56 -27.27 -16.27 -5.64
CA ARG A 56 -27.50 -15.36 -4.52
C ARG A 56 -27.20 -13.92 -4.92
N TYR A 57 -27.92 -12.99 -4.28
CA TYR A 57 -27.61 -11.57 -4.36
C TYR A 57 -26.47 -11.26 -3.39
N LEU A 58 -25.38 -10.69 -3.89
CA LEU A 58 -24.16 -10.42 -3.12
C LEU A 58 -23.68 -8.99 -3.40
N ASN A 59 -23.23 -8.33 -2.33
CA ASN A 59 -22.42 -7.12 -2.40
C ASN A 59 -20.96 -7.43 -2.03
N GLY A 60 -20.11 -6.41 -1.89
CA GLY A 60 -18.69 -6.59 -1.53
C GLY A 60 -18.53 -7.21 -0.15
N GLU A 61 -19.30 -6.77 0.84
CA GLU A 61 -19.24 -7.22 2.22
C GLU A 61 -19.68 -8.69 2.35
N SER A 62 -20.88 -9.03 1.87
CA SER A 62 -21.37 -10.41 1.90
C SER A 62 -20.49 -11.39 1.10
N THR A 63 -19.81 -10.91 0.03
CA THR A 63 -18.85 -11.72 -0.71
C THR A 63 -17.57 -11.94 0.10
N LEU A 64 -17.10 -10.93 0.83
CA LEU A 64 -15.95 -11.08 1.73
C LEU A 64 -16.26 -12.06 2.86
N GLU A 65 -17.43 -11.95 3.49
CA GLU A 65 -17.86 -12.90 4.54
C GLU A 65 -17.84 -14.34 4.04
N LEU A 66 -18.38 -14.59 2.85
CA LEU A 66 -18.32 -15.91 2.23
C LEU A 66 -16.89 -16.39 1.97
N LEU A 67 -15.98 -15.49 1.60
CA LEU A 67 -14.56 -15.81 1.42
C LEU A 67 -13.90 -16.23 2.73
N LEU A 68 -14.17 -15.50 3.82
CA LEU A 68 -13.56 -15.74 5.13
C LEU A 68 -14.12 -17.00 5.81
N GLN A 69 -15.34 -17.40 5.48
CA GLN A 69 -15.95 -18.65 5.96
C GLN A 69 -15.37 -19.92 5.31
N ILE A 70 -14.60 -19.80 4.21
CA ILE A 70 -14.05 -20.96 3.48
C ILE A 70 -13.00 -21.70 4.32
N ASP A 71 -12.14 -20.96 5.05
CA ASP A 71 -11.02 -21.55 5.78
C ASP A 71 -10.61 -20.64 6.94
N GLU A 72 -10.48 -21.21 8.14
CA GLU A 72 -10.12 -20.48 9.35
C GLU A 72 -8.73 -19.81 9.25
N THR A 73 -7.78 -20.47 8.58
CA THR A 73 -6.42 -19.92 8.39
C THR A 73 -6.46 -18.70 7.48
N LEU A 74 -7.34 -18.70 6.47
CA LEU A 74 -7.55 -17.55 5.61
C LEU A 74 -8.18 -16.39 6.37
N ASN A 75 -9.17 -16.67 7.22
CA ASN A 75 -9.78 -15.65 8.08
C ASN A 75 -8.73 -15.02 9.01
N LEU A 76 -7.94 -15.84 9.71
CA LEU A 76 -6.87 -15.36 10.59
C LEU A 76 -5.85 -14.49 9.82
N ALA A 77 -5.45 -14.92 8.63
CA ALA A 77 -4.51 -14.14 7.80
C ALA A 77 -5.12 -12.79 7.37
N TYR A 78 -6.42 -12.74 7.12
CA TYR A 78 -7.14 -11.50 6.81
C TYR A 78 -7.21 -10.57 8.03
N GLU A 79 -7.56 -11.09 9.20
CA GLU A 79 -7.59 -10.34 10.47
C GLU A 79 -6.23 -9.74 10.80
N LEU A 80 -5.15 -10.52 10.66
CA LEU A 80 -3.76 -10.04 10.82
C LEU A 80 -3.42 -8.91 9.84
N LYS A 81 -3.90 -8.98 8.60
CA LYS A 81 -3.73 -7.91 7.62
C LYS A 81 -4.45 -6.63 8.06
N GLU A 82 -5.69 -6.73 8.54
CA GLU A 82 -6.46 -5.58 9.04
C GLU A 82 -5.83 -5.00 10.31
N GLN A 83 -5.37 -5.85 11.23
CA GLN A 83 -4.69 -5.42 12.45
C GLN A 83 -3.38 -4.67 12.11
N TYR A 84 -2.57 -5.20 11.19
CA TYR A 84 -1.36 -4.53 10.73
C TYR A 84 -1.67 -3.20 9.99
N HIS A 85 -2.78 -3.14 9.27
CA HIS A 85 -3.24 -1.90 8.64
C HIS A 85 -3.59 -0.85 9.69
N ARG A 86 -4.38 -1.22 10.70
CA ARG A 86 -4.73 -0.32 11.84
C ARG A 86 -3.48 0.14 12.58
N PHE A 87 -2.55 -0.75 12.87
CA PHE A 87 -1.24 -0.44 13.44
C PHE A 87 -0.53 0.68 12.67
N ASN A 88 -0.54 0.64 11.34
CA ASN A 88 0.11 1.69 10.51
C ASN A 88 -0.68 3.00 10.42
N THR A 89 -1.99 2.97 10.62
CA THR A 89 -2.88 4.12 10.40
C THR A 89 -3.12 4.92 11.66
N ILE A 90 -3.17 4.27 12.83
CA ILE A 90 -3.43 4.93 14.11
C ILE A 90 -2.16 5.61 14.61
N PHE A 91 -2.26 6.92 14.86
CA PHE A 91 -1.12 7.80 15.19
C PHE A 91 -0.77 7.89 16.69
N LYS A 92 -1.19 6.95 17.52
CA LYS A 92 -0.77 6.94 18.94
C LYS A 92 0.57 6.23 19.10
N ALA A 93 1.60 6.97 19.51
CA ALA A 93 2.96 6.42 19.63
C ALA A 93 3.14 5.46 20.83
N GLU A 94 2.33 5.63 21.87
CA GLU A 94 2.55 5.01 23.20
C GLU A 94 2.39 3.49 23.23
N CYS A 95 1.59 2.89 22.33
CA CYS A 95 1.31 1.44 22.31
C CYS A 95 1.89 0.69 21.11
N LYS A 96 2.73 1.34 20.28
CA LYS A 96 3.18 0.74 19.01
C LYS A 96 4.05 -0.51 19.19
N LYS A 97 4.83 -0.55 20.25
CA LYS A 97 5.66 -1.72 20.58
C LYS A 97 4.79 -2.93 20.88
N ASP A 98 3.83 -2.78 21.79
CA ASP A 98 2.96 -3.86 22.24
C ASP A 98 2.06 -4.37 21.12
N GLU A 99 1.50 -3.45 20.27
CA GLU A 99 0.73 -3.80 19.08
C GLU A 99 1.54 -4.65 18.09
N LEU A 100 2.81 -4.28 17.85
CA LEU A 100 3.68 -5.01 16.92
C LEU A 100 4.06 -6.39 17.50
N ASP A 101 4.34 -6.47 18.80
CA ASP A 101 4.65 -7.72 19.50
C ASP A 101 3.46 -8.67 19.47
N GLU A 102 2.23 -8.16 19.66
CA GLU A 102 1.00 -8.94 19.52
C GLU A 102 0.84 -9.52 18.11
N ILE A 103 0.97 -8.71 17.07
CA ILE A 103 0.89 -9.16 15.67
C ILE A 103 1.92 -10.26 15.38
N ILE A 104 3.16 -10.09 15.84
CA ILE A 104 4.23 -11.07 15.66
C ILE A 104 3.89 -12.38 16.41
N SER A 105 3.32 -12.27 17.61
CA SER A 105 2.91 -13.42 18.42
C SER A 105 1.79 -14.21 17.73
N LEU A 106 0.75 -13.54 17.27
CA LEU A 106 -0.37 -14.15 16.52
C LEU A 106 0.11 -14.84 15.24
N CYS A 107 1.01 -14.20 14.49
CA CYS A 107 1.62 -14.83 13.32
C CYS A 107 2.36 -16.13 13.65
N LYS A 108 3.02 -16.22 14.81
CA LYS A 108 3.71 -17.45 15.24
C LYS A 108 2.74 -18.54 15.69
N GLN A 109 1.70 -18.15 16.44
CA GLN A 109 0.72 -19.08 17.00
C GLN A 109 -0.16 -19.72 15.91
N SER A 110 -0.25 -19.09 14.73
CA SER A 110 -1.08 -19.56 13.61
C SER A 110 -0.71 -20.94 13.07
N GLN A 111 0.46 -21.49 13.40
CA GLN A 111 1.01 -22.75 12.88
C GLN A 111 1.06 -22.82 11.33
N ASN A 112 0.84 -21.70 10.64
CA ASN A 112 0.93 -21.61 9.20
C ASN A 112 2.33 -21.14 8.79
N GLU A 113 2.95 -21.84 7.83
CA GLU A 113 4.31 -21.55 7.37
C GLU A 113 4.47 -20.11 6.86
N HIS A 114 3.51 -19.62 6.08
CA HIS A 114 3.58 -18.27 5.49
C HIS A 114 3.45 -17.17 6.54
N LEU A 115 2.59 -17.36 7.54
CA LEU A 115 2.44 -16.43 8.66
C LEU A 115 3.65 -16.50 9.61
N THR A 116 4.19 -17.70 9.84
CA THR A 116 5.43 -17.87 10.61
C THR A 116 6.62 -17.16 9.93
N ASN A 117 6.73 -17.27 8.60
CA ASN A 117 7.76 -16.55 7.84
C ASN A 117 7.55 -15.03 7.88
N LEU A 118 6.28 -14.58 7.87
CA LEU A 118 5.95 -13.16 8.10
C LEU A 118 6.43 -12.71 9.48
N SER A 119 6.22 -13.48 10.55
CA SER A 119 6.68 -13.13 11.90
C SER A 119 8.20 -12.94 11.96
N LYS A 120 8.97 -13.79 11.25
CA LYS A 120 10.43 -13.65 11.14
C LYS A 120 10.81 -12.35 10.44
N THR A 121 10.10 -12.02 9.36
CA THR A 121 10.33 -10.78 8.60
C THR A 121 10.02 -9.54 9.45
N LEU A 122 8.90 -9.53 10.19
CA LEU A 122 8.54 -8.42 11.07
C LEU A 122 9.54 -8.26 12.22
N LYS A 123 10.06 -9.36 12.76
CA LYS A 123 11.13 -9.32 13.77
C LYS A 123 12.44 -8.78 13.24
N HIS A 124 12.80 -9.17 12.01
CA HIS A 124 14.02 -8.68 11.37
C HIS A 124 13.99 -7.15 11.19
N TRP A 125 12.84 -6.60 10.81
CA TRP A 125 12.64 -5.16 10.61
C TRP A 125 11.98 -4.44 11.80
N TYR A 126 12.06 -5.05 12.98
CA TYR A 126 11.33 -4.58 14.16
C TYR A 126 11.65 -3.13 14.52
N GLN A 127 12.92 -2.81 14.65
CA GLN A 127 13.37 -1.48 15.04
C GLN A 127 13.07 -0.43 13.97
N GLU A 128 13.24 -0.78 12.69
CA GLU A 128 12.96 0.11 11.57
C GLU A 128 11.45 0.40 11.45
N ILE A 129 10.61 -0.62 11.70
CA ILE A 129 9.15 -0.43 11.75
C ILE A 129 8.79 0.54 12.87
N LEU A 130 9.32 0.38 14.08
CA LEU A 130 9.05 1.29 15.20
C LEU A 130 9.61 2.69 14.92
N ASN A 131 10.81 2.82 14.39
CA ASN A 131 11.41 4.10 14.01
C ASN A 131 10.58 4.85 12.96
N SER A 132 9.83 4.12 12.11
CA SER A 132 8.94 4.75 11.13
C SER A 132 7.78 5.55 11.76
N PHE A 133 7.53 5.40 13.07
CA PHE A 133 6.54 6.17 13.83
C PHE A 133 7.14 7.39 14.54
N THR A 134 8.33 7.82 14.14
CA THR A 134 8.93 9.06 14.64
C THR A 134 8.20 10.29 14.10
N PHE A 135 7.89 11.22 14.99
CA PHE A 135 7.21 12.49 14.67
C PHE A 135 8.15 13.66 14.89
N ILE A 136 8.15 14.62 13.96
CA ILE A 136 8.79 15.93 14.12
C ILE A 136 7.72 16.98 13.90
N ASN A 137 7.57 17.91 14.88
CA ASN A 137 6.58 18.99 14.85
C ASN A 137 5.15 18.48 14.57
N GLY A 138 4.75 17.37 15.19
CA GLY A 138 3.42 16.76 15.04
C GLY A 138 3.17 16.04 13.70
N ARG A 139 4.19 15.93 12.83
CA ARG A 139 4.10 15.21 11.55
C ARG A 139 4.97 13.96 11.57
N ARG A 140 4.40 12.84 11.17
CA ARG A 140 5.15 11.59 10.98
C ARG A 140 6.19 11.78 9.87
N ILE A 141 7.42 11.35 10.15
CA ILE A 141 8.48 11.31 9.13
C ILE A 141 8.17 10.16 8.17
N THR A 142 7.94 10.49 6.91
CA THR A 142 7.69 9.53 5.85
C THR A 142 8.60 9.82 4.66
N ASN A 143 8.82 8.81 3.82
CA ASN A 143 9.53 8.99 2.57
C ASN A 143 8.71 9.78 1.51
N GLY A 144 7.50 10.24 1.85
CA GLY A 144 6.60 10.94 0.93
C GLY A 144 7.21 12.17 0.28
N LEU A 145 8.05 12.92 1.02
CA LEU A 145 8.77 14.07 0.44
C LEU A 145 9.78 13.62 -0.62
N ILE A 146 10.52 12.54 -0.35
CA ILE A 146 11.51 11.99 -1.29
C ILE A 146 10.79 11.39 -2.50
N GLU A 147 9.68 10.66 -2.29
CA GLU A 147 8.88 10.08 -3.36
C GLU A 147 8.26 11.18 -4.26
N SER A 148 7.78 12.28 -3.67
CA SER A 148 7.30 13.45 -4.42
C SER A 148 8.41 14.06 -5.27
N LYS A 149 9.61 14.26 -4.70
CA LYS A 149 10.77 14.78 -5.44
C LYS A 149 11.20 13.83 -6.55
N ASN A 150 11.24 12.51 -6.29
CA ASN A 150 11.55 11.50 -7.31
C ASN A 150 10.52 11.49 -8.45
N SER A 151 9.23 11.71 -8.15
CA SER A 151 8.18 11.83 -9.17
C SER A 151 8.39 13.06 -10.04
N LEU A 152 8.76 14.20 -9.46
CA LEU A 152 9.11 15.42 -10.24
C LEU A 152 10.33 15.19 -11.11
N ILE A 153 11.38 14.50 -10.61
CA ILE A 153 12.55 14.15 -11.42
C ILE A 153 12.15 13.29 -12.64
N ARG A 154 11.29 12.28 -12.43
CA ARG A 154 10.79 11.46 -13.54
C ARG A 154 10.04 12.28 -14.59
N ILE A 155 9.21 13.23 -14.16
CA ILE A 155 8.49 14.14 -15.08
C ILE A 155 9.48 14.99 -15.87
N ILE A 156 10.50 15.58 -15.22
CA ILE A 156 11.53 16.39 -15.87
C ILE A 156 12.29 15.56 -16.92
N THR A 157 12.68 14.33 -16.56
CA THR A 157 13.40 13.41 -17.44
C THR A 157 12.53 12.95 -18.61
N SER A 158 11.26 12.62 -18.36
CA SER A 158 10.30 12.20 -19.38
C SER A 158 10.00 13.31 -20.38
N ASN A 159 9.75 14.53 -19.90
CA ASN A 159 9.48 15.69 -20.77
C ASN A 159 10.68 16.10 -21.65
N ALA A 160 11.88 15.69 -21.25
CA ALA A 160 13.09 15.90 -22.04
C ALA A 160 13.41 14.74 -23.00
N ASN A 161 12.52 13.73 -23.10
CA ASN A 161 12.77 12.47 -23.83
C ASN A 161 14.07 11.76 -23.39
N GLY A 162 14.42 11.91 -22.11
CA GLY A 162 15.67 11.43 -21.54
C GLY A 162 16.83 12.42 -21.66
N PHE A 163 17.92 12.07 -21.00
CA PHE A 163 19.18 12.82 -21.05
C PHE A 163 20.32 11.89 -21.37
N THR A 164 21.17 12.27 -22.32
CA THR A 164 22.42 11.57 -22.63
C THR A 164 23.59 12.06 -21.78
N ASN A 165 23.44 13.23 -21.13
CA ASN A 165 24.48 13.87 -20.34
C ASN A 165 23.99 14.13 -18.92
N PHE A 166 24.53 13.39 -17.95
CA PHE A 166 24.17 13.50 -16.54
C PHE A 166 24.35 14.91 -15.95
N LYS A 167 25.39 15.65 -16.38
CA LYS A 167 25.61 17.02 -15.88
C LYS A 167 24.47 17.96 -16.29
N ARG A 168 23.96 17.82 -17.52
CA ARG A 168 22.80 18.60 -17.99
C ARG A 168 21.52 18.21 -17.26
N GLU A 169 21.28 16.94 -17.07
CA GLU A 169 20.16 16.42 -16.29
C GLU A 169 20.17 16.97 -14.87
N ARG A 170 21.30 16.81 -14.16
CA ARG A 170 21.47 17.33 -12.80
C ARG A 170 21.19 18.84 -12.73
N ASN A 171 21.77 19.62 -13.62
CA ASN A 171 21.60 21.08 -13.62
C ASN A 171 20.13 21.46 -13.86
N ARG A 172 19.43 20.76 -14.73
CA ARG A 172 18.00 21.01 -14.98
C ARG A 172 17.13 20.64 -13.79
N ILE A 173 17.43 19.53 -13.14
CA ILE A 173 16.75 19.11 -11.91
C ILE A 173 16.96 20.15 -10.82
N MET A 174 18.21 20.55 -10.57
CA MET A 174 18.54 21.56 -9.55
C MET A 174 17.87 22.91 -9.84
N TYR A 175 17.84 23.34 -11.10
CA TYR A 175 17.13 24.54 -11.49
C TYR A 175 15.64 24.48 -11.20
N CYS A 176 14.99 23.35 -11.49
CA CYS A 176 13.55 23.19 -11.24
C CYS A 176 13.23 23.18 -9.72
N PHE A 177 14.11 22.62 -8.90
CA PHE A 177 13.91 22.59 -7.45
C PHE A 177 14.21 23.92 -6.76
N ASN A 178 15.12 24.71 -7.30
CA ASN A 178 15.52 26.01 -6.74
C ASN A 178 14.80 27.18 -7.43
N LYS A 179 13.77 26.92 -8.20
CA LYS A 179 13.09 27.92 -9.02
C LYS A 179 12.55 29.11 -8.22
N GLU A 180 12.02 28.87 -7.04
CA GLU A 180 11.49 29.92 -6.16
C GLU A 180 12.59 30.87 -5.70
N ILE A 181 13.73 30.32 -5.26
CA ILE A 181 14.87 31.10 -4.80
C ILE A 181 15.46 31.97 -5.94
N ILE A 182 15.54 31.42 -7.15
CA ILE A 182 16.06 32.14 -8.32
C ILE A 182 15.13 33.30 -8.72
N PHE A 183 13.81 33.12 -8.58
CA PHE A 183 12.86 34.19 -8.91
C PHE A 183 12.87 35.33 -7.88
N GLU A 184 13.09 35.07 -6.60
CA GLU A 184 13.20 36.09 -5.57
C GLU A 184 14.50 36.87 -5.71
N GLU A 185 15.64 36.21 -5.96
CA GLU A 185 16.95 36.86 -6.08
C GLU A 185 17.12 37.63 -7.39
N ALA A 186 16.59 37.10 -8.49
CA ALA A 186 16.85 37.67 -9.81
C ALA A 186 16.00 38.90 -10.15
N LYS A 187 14.93 39.22 -9.39
CA LYS A 187 13.97 40.34 -9.72
C LYS A 187 13.69 40.50 -11.21
N ILE A 188 13.65 39.38 -11.96
CA ILE A 188 13.46 39.40 -13.40
C ILE A 188 12.01 39.82 -13.66
N PRO A 189 11.75 40.98 -14.28
CA PRO A 189 10.38 41.43 -14.52
C PRO A 189 9.71 40.46 -15.49
N ILE A 190 8.68 39.78 -15.04
CA ILE A 190 7.83 38.85 -15.80
C ILE A 190 7.33 39.45 -17.15
N LYS A 191 7.32 40.76 -17.28
CA LYS A 191 6.91 41.50 -18.48
C LYS A 191 7.68 41.15 -19.78
N ARG A 192 8.89 40.57 -19.70
CA ARG A 192 9.65 40.21 -20.91
C ARG A 192 9.23 38.88 -21.55
N TYR A 193 8.59 37.99 -20.83
CA TYR A 193 8.16 36.70 -21.37
C TYR A 193 6.79 36.73 -22.05
N LEU A 194 5.90 37.62 -21.61
CA LEU A 194 4.55 37.74 -22.19
C LEU A 194 4.52 38.45 -23.54
N LYS A 195 5.60 39.10 -23.98
CA LYS A 195 5.68 39.74 -25.31
C LYS A 195 6.07 38.80 -26.47
N LYS A 196 6.44 37.54 -26.19
CA LYS A 196 6.78 36.52 -27.20
C LYS A 196 5.68 35.50 -27.49
N ILE A 197 4.51 35.60 -26.86
CA ILE A 197 3.34 34.74 -27.12
C ILE A 197 2.18 35.57 -27.67
N LYS A 198 2.48 36.47 -28.58
CA LYS A 198 1.48 37.10 -29.48
C LYS A 198 1.97 36.84 -30.88
N ILE A 199 1.64 35.71 -31.43
CA ILE A 199 1.33 35.47 -32.84
C ILE A 199 0.21 34.45 -32.85
#